data_1870f5eb6b561d898120734178ed580e
#
_entry.id   1870f5eb6b561d898120734178ed580e
#
_cell.length_a   1.000
_cell.length_b   1.000
_cell.length_c   1.000
_cell.angle_alpha   90.00
_cell.angle_beta   90.00
_cell.angle_gamma   90.00
#
_symmetry.space_group_name_H-M   'P 1'
#
loop_
_entity.id
_entity.type
_entity.pdbx_description
1 polymer ?
#
loop_
_entity_poly.entity_id
_entity_poly.type
_entity_poly.pdbx_seq_one_letter_code
_entity_poly.pdbx_strand_id
1 'polypeptide(L)'
;MGKVLDEDLVYEILSVVAEIPVGCVASYGQIARLIGREKNSRLVGTVLSEADRYGDYPCHRVVNHAGRLAPNFPDQRALLTEEGVAFRDNGCVDMKKHQWRE
;
A
#
# COMPACT_ATOMS: atom_id res chain seq x y z
N MET A 1 -14.89 13.30 18.91
CA MET A 1 -15.30 11.93 18.66
C MET A 1 -14.54 11.33 17.48
N GLY A 2 -13.92 10.21 17.68
CA GLY A 2 -13.20 9.53 16.62
C GLY A 2 -14.17 8.94 15.60
N LYS A 3 -13.70 8.88 14.36
CA LYS A 3 -14.45 8.18 13.33
C LYS A 3 -14.28 6.68 13.49
N VAL A 4 -15.37 5.97 13.40
CA VAL A 4 -15.33 4.51 13.31
C VAL A 4 -15.21 4.18 11.83
N LEU A 5 -14.18 3.45 11.45
CA LEU A 5 -14.03 3.01 10.06
C LEU A 5 -15.10 1.97 9.75
N ASP A 6 -15.68 2.08 8.56
CA ASP A 6 -16.62 1.09 8.05
C ASP A 6 -15.84 -0.21 7.79
N GLU A 7 -16.18 -1.27 8.52
CA GLU A 7 -15.46 -2.54 8.39
C GLU A 7 -15.55 -3.15 7.00
N ASP A 8 -16.68 -3.00 6.34
CA ASP A 8 -16.81 -3.51 4.97
C ASP A 8 -15.82 -2.81 4.04
N LEU A 9 -15.67 -1.51 4.20
CA LEU A 9 -14.74 -0.74 3.40
C LEU A 9 -13.29 -1.08 3.76
N VAL A 10 -13.00 -1.28 5.04
CA VAL A 10 -11.67 -1.70 5.49
C VAL A 10 -11.28 -3.01 4.83
N TYR A 11 -12.15 -4.02 4.89
CA TYR A 11 -11.85 -5.32 4.29
C TYR A 11 -11.80 -5.26 2.78
N GLU A 12 -12.56 -4.37 2.16
CA GLU A 12 -12.47 -4.16 0.71
C GLU A 12 -11.07 -3.66 0.32
N ILE A 13 -10.56 -2.68 1.04
CA ILE A 13 -9.22 -2.15 0.81
C ILE A 13 -8.17 -3.22 1.07
N LEU A 14 -8.27 -3.93 2.19
CA LEU A 14 -7.29 -4.95 2.56
C LEU A 14 -7.31 -6.13 1.59
N SER A 15 -8.48 -6.47 1.04
CA SER A 15 -8.58 -7.53 0.03
C SER A 15 -7.79 -7.18 -1.23
N VAL A 16 -7.84 -5.92 -1.64
CA VAL A 16 -7.05 -5.46 -2.79
C VAL A 16 -5.56 -5.51 -2.46
N VAL A 17 -5.19 -5.05 -1.27
CA VAL A 17 -3.77 -5.10 -0.83
C VAL A 17 -3.26 -6.53 -0.85
N ALA A 18 -4.09 -7.49 -0.40
CA ALA A 18 -3.70 -8.90 -0.37
C ALA A 18 -3.42 -9.47 -1.76
N GLU A 19 -3.95 -8.85 -2.82
CA GLU A 19 -3.75 -9.32 -4.18
C GLU A 19 -2.44 -8.82 -4.81
N ILE A 20 -1.77 -7.85 -4.20
CA ILE A 20 -0.51 -7.34 -4.75
C ILE A 20 0.54 -8.44 -4.69
N PRO A 21 1.09 -8.88 -5.83
CA PRO A 21 2.06 -9.99 -5.81
C PRO A 21 3.40 -9.59 -5.21
N VAL A 22 4.14 -10.59 -4.76
CA VAL A 22 5.54 -10.43 -4.33
C VAL A 22 6.33 -9.81 -5.50
N GLY A 23 7.15 -8.82 -5.19
CA GLY A 23 7.95 -8.13 -6.22
C GLY A 23 7.24 -6.97 -6.86
N CYS A 24 5.97 -6.73 -6.50
CA CYS A 24 5.19 -5.60 -7.02
C CYS A 24 4.78 -4.66 -5.89
N VAL A 25 4.49 -3.42 -6.26
CA VAL A 25 3.94 -2.43 -5.34
C VAL A 25 2.76 -1.73 -6.00
N ALA A 26 1.86 -1.19 -5.17
CA ALA A 26 0.75 -0.37 -5.64
C ALA A 26 0.81 0.97 -4.93
N SER A 27 0.26 2.01 -5.55
CA SER A 27 0.15 3.30 -4.88
C SER A 27 -1.17 3.38 -4.11
N TYR A 28 -1.23 4.28 -3.14
CA TYR A 28 -2.48 4.54 -2.40
C TYR A 28 -3.60 4.91 -3.37
N GLY A 29 -3.30 5.74 -4.36
CA GLY A 29 -4.28 6.15 -5.37
C GLY A 29 -4.75 4.99 -6.24
N GLN A 30 -3.84 4.08 -6.57
CA GLN A 30 -4.18 2.90 -7.35
C GLN A 30 -5.20 2.04 -6.61
N ILE A 31 -4.98 1.81 -5.33
CA ILE A 31 -5.90 1.02 -4.50
C ILE A 31 -7.24 1.74 -4.38
N ALA A 32 -7.22 3.04 -4.16
CA ALA A 32 -8.45 3.85 -4.08
C ALA A 32 -9.26 3.73 -5.36
N ARG A 33 -8.59 3.79 -6.51
CA ARG A 33 -9.23 3.64 -7.82
C ARG A 33 -9.87 2.26 -7.98
N LEU A 34 -9.16 1.22 -7.55
CA LEU A 34 -9.64 -0.15 -7.71
C LEU A 34 -10.90 -0.43 -6.91
N ILE A 35 -11.11 0.28 -5.81
CA ILE A 35 -12.34 0.14 -5.01
C ILE A 35 -13.39 1.19 -5.37
N GLY A 36 -13.18 1.94 -6.47
CA GLY A 36 -14.14 2.93 -6.94
C GLY A 36 -14.16 4.23 -6.13
N ARG A 37 -13.07 4.56 -5.45
CA ARG A 37 -12.98 5.76 -4.61
C ARG A 37 -11.72 6.57 -4.92
N GLU A 38 -11.55 6.92 -6.18
CA GLU A 38 -10.32 7.54 -6.71
C GLU A 38 -9.82 8.74 -5.91
N LYS A 39 -10.72 9.51 -5.31
CA LYS A 39 -10.34 10.73 -4.58
C LYS A 39 -10.01 10.46 -3.12
N ASN A 40 -9.97 9.20 -2.72
CA ASN A 40 -9.89 8.83 -1.31
C ASN A 40 -8.61 8.05 -0.97
N SER A 41 -7.47 8.41 -1.58
CA SER A 41 -6.20 7.76 -1.28
C SER A 41 -5.80 7.90 0.18
N ARG A 42 -6.19 9.01 0.82
CA ARG A 42 -5.92 9.22 2.24
C ARG A 42 -6.59 8.16 3.11
N LEU A 43 -7.80 7.75 2.75
CA LEU A 43 -8.52 6.69 3.45
C LEU A 43 -7.73 5.37 3.40
N VAL A 44 -7.15 5.05 2.24
CA VAL A 44 -6.31 3.87 2.10
C VAL A 44 -5.16 3.92 3.10
N GLY A 45 -4.48 5.06 3.18
CA GLY A 45 -3.39 5.23 4.15
C GLY A 45 -3.83 5.04 5.59
N THR A 46 -5.00 5.57 5.95
CA THR A 46 -5.56 5.40 7.29
C THR A 46 -5.83 3.94 7.60
N VAL A 47 -6.45 3.22 6.66
CA VAL A 47 -6.74 1.79 6.83
C VAL A 47 -5.46 1.00 7.01
N LEU A 48 -4.44 1.27 6.19
CA LEU A 48 -3.19 0.53 6.26
C LEU A 48 -2.44 0.78 7.58
N SER A 49 -2.56 1.97 8.14
CA SER A 49 -1.93 2.29 9.44
C SER A 49 -2.53 1.47 10.58
N GLU A 50 -3.72 0.91 10.39
CA GLU A 50 -4.42 0.13 11.41
C GLU A 50 -4.64 -1.32 10.99
N ALA A 51 -3.99 -1.75 9.90
CA ALA A 51 -4.25 -3.07 9.32
C ALA A 51 -3.96 -4.22 10.28
N ASP A 52 -3.02 -4.05 11.21
CA ASP A 52 -2.68 -5.08 12.20
C ASP A 52 -3.87 -5.52 13.02
N ARG A 53 -4.87 -4.66 13.17
CA ARG A 53 -6.09 -4.98 13.91
C ARG A 53 -6.98 -5.97 13.17
N TYR A 54 -6.77 -6.11 11.86
CA TYR A 54 -7.67 -6.87 10.99
C TYR A 54 -7.02 -8.15 10.46
N GLY A 55 -5.72 -8.29 10.65
CA GLY A 55 -5.03 -9.48 10.18
C GLY A 55 -3.64 -9.14 9.66
N ASP A 56 -3.04 -10.10 8.98
CA ASP A 56 -1.70 -9.99 8.43
C ASP A 56 -1.78 -9.72 6.92
N TYR A 57 -1.51 -8.48 6.53
CA TYR A 57 -1.61 -8.05 5.13
C TYR A 57 -0.29 -7.48 4.66
N PRO A 58 0.03 -7.59 3.36
CA PRO A 58 1.31 -7.10 2.84
C PRO A 58 1.31 -5.59 2.62
N CYS A 59 1.11 -4.83 3.70
CA CYS A 59 1.02 -3.37 3.65
C CYS A 59 2.31 -2.74 3.16
N HIS A 60 3.45 -3.43 3.27
CA HIS A 60 4.73 -2.96 2.77
C HIS A 60 4.74 -2.81 1.25
N ARG A 61 3.79 -3.42 0.53
CA ARG A 61 3.67 -3.32 -0.92
C ARG A 61 2.87 -2.10 -1.37
N VAL A 62 2.55 -1.20 -0.45
CA VAL A 62 1.82 0.03 -0.79
C VAL A 62 2.73 1.23 -0.54
N VAL A 63 2.86 2.08 -1.56
CA VAL A 63 3.73 3.25 -1.54
C VAL A 63 2.96 4.44 -2.12
N ASN A 64 3.55 5.64 -2.12
CA ASN A 64 2.88 6.75 -2.78
C ASN A 64 3.06 6.66 -4.30
N HIS A 65 2.44 7.57 -5.04
CA HIS A 65 2.45 7.54 -6.51
C HIS A 65 3.86 7.64 -7.11
N ALA A 66 4.80 8.23 -6.39
CA ALA A 66 6.19 8.36 -6.84
C ALA A 66 7.07 7.21 -6.35
N GLY A 67 6.52 6.26 -5.62
CA GLY A 67 7.28 5.14 -5.06
C GLY A 67 7.89 5.43 -3.69
N ARG A 68 7.50 6.52 -3.06
CA ARG A 68 8.04 6.90 -1.76
C ARG A 68 7.47 6.00 -0.66
N LEU A 69 8.34 5.55 0.23
CA LEU A 69 7.96 4.67 1.33
C LEU A 69 7.18 5.43 2.41
N ALA A 70 6.40 4.68 3.18
CA ALA A 70 5.62 5.25 4.28
C ALA A 70 6.55 5.77 5.38
N PRO A 71 6.28 6.95 5.96
CA PRO A 71 7.20 7.57 6.91
C PRO A 71 7.31 6.84 8.24
N ASN A 72 6.30 6.08 8.62
CA ASN A 72 6.26 5.42 9.93
C ASN A 72 6.37 3.90 9.80
N PHE A 73 7.07 3.42 8.79
CA PHE A 73 7.21 1.99 8.53
C PHE A 73 8.68 1.65 8.31
N PRO A 74 9.47 1.58 9.40
CA PRO A 74 10.93 1.42 9.25
C PRO A 74 11.37 0.15 8.56
N ASP A 75 10.58 -0.93 8.63
CA ASP A 75 10.93 -2.20 8.01
C ASP A 75 10.54 -2.30 6.53
N GLN A 76 9.84 -1.32 6.00
CA GLN A 76 9.26 -1.42 4.66
C GLN A 76 10.32 -1.67 3.59
N ARG A 77 11.42 -0.92 3.63
CA ARG A 77 12.47 -1.05 2.64
C ARG A 77 13.09 -2.45 2.65
N ALA A 78 13.37 -2.98 3.83
CA ALA A 78 13.96 -4.30 3.97
C ALA A 78 13.01 -5.38 3.43
N LEU A 79 11.72 -5.27 3.74
CA LEU A 79 10.73 -6.23 3.26
C LEU A 79 10.63 -6.22 1.74
N LEU A 80 10.60 -5.04 1.14
CA LEU A 80 10.55 -4.92 -0.32
C LEU A 80 11.84 -5.40 -0.97
N THR A 81 12.98 -5.13 -0.35
CA THR A 81 14.27 -5.58 -0.86
C THR A 81 14.33 -7.11 -0.89
N GLU A 82 13.81 -7.76 0.15
CA GLU A 82 13.75 -9.22 0.19
C GLU A 82 12.89 -9.78 -0.94
N GLU A 83 11.90 -9.02 -1.40
CA GLU A 83 11.02 -9.44 -2.49
C GLU A 83 11.58 -9.10 -3.87
N GLY A 84 12.79 -8.56 -3.93
CA GLY A 84 13.44 -8.25 -5.20
C GLY A 84 13.06 -6.89 -5.78
N VAL A 85 12.46 -6.00 -4.99
CA VAL A 85 12.06 -4.68 -5.46
C VAL A 85 13.28 -3.76 -5.52
N ALA A 86 13.47 -3.10 -6.66
CA ALA A 86 14.58 -2.18 -6.87
C ALA A 86 14.18 -0.75 -6.49
N PHE A 87 15.16 -0.01 -5.99
CA PHE A 87 14.97 1.38 -5.57
C PHE A 87 15.83 2.30 -6.44
N ARG A 88 15.33 3.50 -6.64
CA ARG A 88 16.07 4.56 -7.32
C ARG A 88 17.01 5.24 -6.34
N ASP A 89 17.93 6.06 -6.87
CA ASP A 89 18.93 6.78 -6.06
C ASP A 89 18.29 7.68 -5.00
N ASN A 90 17.06 8.16 -5.26
CA ASN A 90 16.35 9.03 -4.32
C ASN A 90 15.63 8.25 -3.21
N GLY A 91 15.78 6.91 -3.17
CA GLY A 91 15.15 6.08 -2.16
C GLY A 91 13.74 5.63 -2.48
N CYS A 92 13.19 6.06 -3.61
CA CYS A 92 11.86 5.63 -4.04
C CYS A 92 11.93 4.31 -4.79
N VAL A 93 10.86 3.52 -4.71
CA VAL A 93 10.72 2.31 -5.53
C VAL A 93 10.76 2.70 -7.01
N ASP A 94 11.41 1.88 -7.81
CA ASP A 94 11.38 2.05 -9.27
C ASP A 94 10.01 1.61 -9.79
N MET A 95 9.10 2.56 -9.90
CA MET A 95 7.70 2.28 -10.27
C MET A 95 7.56 1.74 -11.68
N LYS A 96 8.47 2.09 -12.59
CA LYS A 96 8.42 1.54 -13.96
C LYS A 96 8.58 0.03 -13.95
N LYS A 97 9.41 -0.49 -13.05
CA LYS A 97 9.70 -1.92 -12.97
C LYS A 97 8.72 -2.68 -12.10
N HIS A 98 8.21 -2.04 -11.04
CA HIS A 98 7.57 -2.79 -9.96
C HIS A 98 6.11 -2.41 -9.70
N GLN A 99 5.58 -1.37 -10.33
CA GLN A 99 4.19 -1.04 -10.10
C GLN A 99 3.28 -2.17 -10.58
N TRP A 100 2.39 -2.60 -9.68
CA TRP A 100 1.44 -3.68 -9.97
C TRP A 100 0.54 -3.28 -11.14
N ARG A 101 0.45 -4.15 -12.11
CA ARG A 101 -0.44 -3.98 -13.26
C ARG A 101 -1.56 -5.00 -13.14
N GLU A 102 -2.61 -4.57 -12.50
CA GLU A 102 -3.75 -5.42 -12.24
C GLU A 102 -4.52 -5.81 -13.51
#